data_159c8960feb8473f7ff1396099caf66f
#
_entry.id   159c8960feb8473f7ff1396099caf66f
#
_cell.length_a   1.000
_cell.length_b   1.000
_cell.length_c   1.000
_cell.angle_alpha   90.00
_cell.angle_beta   90.00
_cell.angle_gamma   90.00
#
_symmetry.space_group_name_H-M   'P 1'
#
loop_
_entity.id
_entity.type
_entity.pdbx_description
1 polymer ?
#
loop_
_entity_poly.entity_id
_entity_poly.type
_entity_poly.pdbx_seq_one_letter_code
_entity_poly.pdbx_strand_id
1 'polypeptide(L)'
;MTNSTSDFDGTGKVSGASSEQGLNGYARTPLYDMHLQLGAKMVPFAGYEMPVQYGLGVMGEHLHTREKAGLFDVSHMGQAQLFPEDPDSDVAPVFEALVPGGIISLKERGIRYTQLTNQDGGILDDLMVTRFGNTLWLVVNAACKNDDFAHIAQSLVGKARLSVENRALLSLQGPLAEAVLKEHLPAAAD
;
A
#
# COMPACT_ATOMS: atom_id res chain seq x y z
N MET A 1 10.10 -9.58 16.51
CA MET A 1 8.98 -9.37 15.58
C MET A 1 9.36 -10.04 14.28
N THR A 2 8.73 -11.16 13.96
CA THR A 2 9.02 -11.93 12.73
C THR A 2 8.30 -11.28 11.57
N ASN A 3 9.06 -10.68 10.64
CA ASN A 3 8.54 -10.24 9.35
C ASN A 3 8.15 -11.49 8.55
N SER A 4 6.87 -11.68 8.26
CA SER A 4 6.46 -12.70 7.30
C SER A 4 6.39 -12.05 5.91
N THR A 5 7.40 -12.32 5.09
CA THR A 5 7.39 -12.04 3.66
C THR A 5 6.89 -13.29 2.94
N SER A 6 6.00 -13.14 1.96
CA SER A 6 5.59 -14.24 1.10
C SER A 6 6.10 -14.00 -0.32
N ASP A 7 6.88 -14.96 -0.84
CA ASP A 7 7.32 -14.93 -2.23
C ASP A 7 6.16 -15.36 -3.15
N PHE A 8 6.02 -14.70 -4.29
CA PHE A 8 5.03 -15.02 -5.30
C PHE A 8 5.52 -16.20 -6.15
N ASP A 9 4.86 -17.36 -6.07
CA ASP A 9 5.31 -18.63 -6.67
C ASP A 9 4.99 -18.81 -8.17
N GLY A 10 4.50 -17.77 -8.85
CA GLY A 10 4.16 -17.83 -10.28
C GLY A 10 2.88 -18.60 -10.62
N THR A 11 2.18 -19.18 -9.64
CA THR A 11 0.92 -19.94 -9.87
C THR A 11 -0.33 -19.11 -9.67
N GLY A 12 -0.20 -17.81 -9.42
CA GLY A 12 -1.33 -16.88 -9.20
C GLY A 12 -1.93 -16.95 -7.79
N LYS A 13 -1.32 -17.70 -6.88
CA LYS A 13 -1.73 -17.71 -5.46
C LYS A 13 -0.66 -17.05 -4.59
N VAL A 14 -1.06 -15.98 -3.89
CA VAL A 14 -0.27 -15.42 -2.80
C VAL A 14 -0.33 -16.41 -1.63
N SER A 15 0.75 -17.17 -1.41
CA SER A 15 0.87 -18.02 -0.23
C SER A 15 1.28 -17.16 0.96
N GLY A 16 0.37 -16.96 1.89
CA GLY A 16 0.70 -16.49 3.23
C GLY A 16 0.40 -15.04 3.53
N ALA A 17 -0.85 -14.74 3.79
CA ALA A 17 -1.31 -13.88 4.86
C ALA A 17 -2.72 -14.35 5.19
N SER A 18 -2.86 -15.17 6.23
CA SER A 18 -4.16 -15.36 6.85
C SER A 18 -4.55 -14.02 7.49
N SER A 19 -5.20 -13.13 6.71
CA SER A 19 -6.06 -12.14 7.30
C SER A 19 -7.09 -12.93 8.11
N GLU A 20 -7.15 -12.72 9.42
CA GLU A 20 -8.19 -13.34 10.24
C GLU A 20 -9.53 -13.00 9.60
N GLN A 21 -10.26 -14.01 9.12
CA GLN A 21 -11.58 -13.80 8.57
C GLN A 21 -12.53 -13.48 9.72
N GLY A 22 -13.15 -12.32 9.66
CA GLY A 22 -14.23 -11.96 10.57
C GLY A 22 -15.42 -12.89 10.41
N LEU A 23 -16.34 -12.87 11.40
CA LEU A 23 -17.55 -13.69 11.43
C LEU A 23 -18.45 -13.54 10.18
N ASN A 24 -18.27 -12.47 9.40
CA ASN A 24 -19.04 -12.15 8.20
C ASN A 24 -18.28 -12.42 6.88
N GLY A 25 -17.13 -13.10 6.92
CA GLY A 25 -16.34 -13.43 5.73
C GLY A 25 -15.47 -12.27 5.19
N TYR A 26 -15.48 -11.08 5.85
CA TYR A 26 -14.58 -9.98 5.52
C TYR A 26 -13.23 -10.15 6.21
N ALA A 27 -12.17 -9.69 5.55
CA ALA A 27 -10.84 -9.64 6.14
C ALA A 27 -10.74 -8.52 7.19
N ARG A 28 -9.77 -8.62 8.10
CA ARG A 28 -9.48 -7.63 9.15
C ARG A 28 -8.09 -7.06 8.95
N THR A 29 -7.93 -5.77 9.23
CA THR A 29 -6.62 -5.14 9.28
C THR A 29 -5.91 -5.49 10.60
N PRO A 30 -4.57 -5.35 10.68
CA PRO A 30 -3.84 -5.54 11.94
C PRO A 30 -4.30 -4.63 13.08
N LEU A 31 -4.99 -3.54 12.78
CA LEU A 31 -5.47 -2.55 13.75
C LEU A 31 -6.95 -2.70 14.11
N TYR A 32 -7.62 -3.75 13.63
CA TYR A 32 -9.06 -3.96 13.82
C TYR A 32 -9.52 -3.85 15.28
N ASP A 33 -8.84 -4.56 16.20
CA ASP A 33 -9.21 -4.54 17.63
C ASP A 33 -9.02 -3.16 18.27
N MET A 34 -7.99 -2.42 17.82
CA MET A 34 -7.78 -1.05 18.27
C MET A 34 -8.94 -0.13 17.82
N HIS A 35 -9.44 -0.30 16.60
CA HIS A 35 -10.60 0.46 16.12
C HIS A 35 -11.83 0.21 16.99
N LEU A 36 -12.11 -1.06 17.36
CA LEU A 36 -13.22 -1.38 18.26
C LEU A 36 -13.04 -0.75 19.65
N GLN A 37 -11.83 -0.82 20.22
CA GLN A 37 -11.53 -0.19 21.53
C GLN A 37 -11.70 1.32 21.51
N LEU A 38 -11.43 1.96 20.37
CA LEU A 38 -11.64 3.40 20.16
C LEU A 38 -13.08 3.76 19.81
N GLY A 39 -14.00 2.79 19.80
CA GLY A 39 -15.42 3.02 19.54
C GLY A 39 -15.75 3.30 18.07
N ALA A 40 -14.96 2.78 17.16
CA ALA A 40 -15.20 2.91 15.73
C ALA A 40 -16.48 2.20 15.30
N LYS A 41 -17.23 2.82 14.38
CA LYS A 41 -18.29 2.16 13.63
C LYS A 41 -17.66 1.42 12.44
N MET A 42 -17.64 0.08 12.51
CA MET A 42 -17.08 -0.77 11.46
C MET A 42 -18.11 -1.00 10.35
N VAL A 43 -17.63 -0.99 9.09
CA VAL A 43 -18.44 -1.25 7.88
C VAL A 43 -17.64 -2.09 6.88
N PRO A 44 -18.31 -2.86 6.00
CA PRO A 44 -17.66 -3.52 4.87
C PRO A 44 -17.11 -2.49 3.89
N PHE A 45 -15.84 -2.64 3.53
CA PHE A 45 -15.18 -1.81 2.51
C PHE A 45 -14.05 -2.60 1.83
N ALA A 46 -14.09 -2.70 0.50
CA ALA A 46 -13.07 -3.37 -0.32
C ALA A 46 -12.66 -4.77 0.20
N GLY A 47 -13.63 -5.56 0.68
CA GLY A 47 -13.39 -6.90 1.21
C GLY A 47 -12.93 -6.97 2.67
N TYR A 48 -12.87 -5.81 3.36
CA TYR A 48 -12.44 -5.68 4.75
C TYR A 48 -13.53 -5.11 5.65
N GLU A 49 -13.42 -5.38 6.97
CA GLU A 49 -14.14 -4.64 8.01
C GLU A 49 -13.31 -3.39 8.36
N MET A 50 -13.80 -2.20 7.95
CA MET A 50 -13.07 -0.93 8.09
C MET A 50 -13.80 0.08 8.96
N PRO A 51 -13.09 0.93 9.74
CA PRO A 51 -13.72 2.01 10.50
C PRO A 51 -14.20 3.12 9.57
N VAL A 52 -15.51 3.42 9.59
CA VAL A 52 -16.08 4.53 8.80
C VAL A 52 -16.08 5.84 9.57
N GLN A 53 -16.20 5.77 10.90
CA GLN A 53 -16.21 6.94 11.80
C GLN A 53 -15.98 6.52 13.25
N TYR A 54 -15.62 7.51 14.07
CA TYR A 54 -15.54 7.43 15.52
C TYR A 54 -16.56 8.40 16.16
N GLY A 55 -16.32 8.81 17.41
CA GLY A 55 -17.28 9.60 18.19
C GLY A 55 -17.63 10.98 17.63
N LEU A 56 -16.77 11.60 16.82
CA LEU A 56 -17.06 12.90 16.18
C LEU A 56 -17.97 12.76 14.95
N GLY A 57 -18.11 11.55 14.40
CA GLY A 57 -18.83 11.28 13.18
C GLY A 57 -18.10 11.77 11.92
N VAL A 58 -18.53 11.27 10.75
CA VAL A 58 -17.87 11.52 9.46
C VAL A 58 -17.57 12.99 9.21
N MET A 59 -18.55 13.88 9.41
CA MET A 59 -18.37 15.30 9.13
C MET A 59 -17.41 15.96 10.11
N GLY A 60 -17.52 15.64 11.41
CA GLY A 60 -16.63 16.18 12.43
C GLY A 60 -15.19 15.77 12.22
N GLU A 61 -14.94 14.50 11.88
CA GLU A 61 -13.62 13.96 11.58
C GLU A 61 -13.04 14.52 10.28
N HIS A 62 -13.88 14.72 9.26
CA HIS A 62 -13.49 15.39 8.03
C HIS A 62 -12.99 16.83 8.29
N LEU A 63 -13.78 17.63 9.01
CA LEU A 63 -13.42 19.02 9.33
C LEU A 63 -12.18 19.08 10.21
N HIS A 64 -12.06 18.18 11.20
CA HIS A 64 -10.86 18.06 12.03
C HIS A 64 -9.61 17.82 11.20
N THR A 65 -9.67 16.87 10.26
CA THR A 65 -8.53 16.56 9.37
C THR A 65 -8.19 17.76 8.47
N ARG A 66 -9.19 18.51 7.98
CA ARG A 66 -8.96 19.71 7.15
C ARG A 66 -8.32 20.86 7.91
N GLU A 67 -8.58 20.99 9.20
CA GLU A 67 -8.08 22.07 10.05
C GLU A 67 -6.82 21.70 10.85
N LYS A 68 -6.66 20.42 11.17
CA LYS A 68 -5.59 19.90 12.04
C LYS A 68 -4.84 18.72 11.40
N ALA A 69 -4.98 17.52 11.97
CA ALA A 69 -4.42 16.29 11.45
C ALA A 69 -5.35 15.11 11.72
N GLY A 70 -5.37 14.14 10.81
CA GLY A 70 -6.07 12.87 10.96
C GLY A 70 -5.17 11.70 10.62
N LEU A 71 -5.24 10.63 11.42
CA LEU A 71 -4.54 9.38 11.17
C LEU A 71 -5.54 8.33 10.68
N PHE A 72 -5.25 7.73 9.53
CA PHE A 72 -6.13 6.75 8.87
C PHE A 72 -5.43 5.40 8.75
N ASP A 73 -6.13 4.32 9.12
CA ASP A 73 -5.73 2.96 8.78
C ASP A 73 -6.05 2.70 7.31
N VAL A 74 -5.02 2.48 6.52
CA VAL A 74 -5.11 2.10 5.10
C VAL A 74 -4.45 0.74 4.84
N SER A 75 -4.36 -0.10 5.89
CA SER A 75 -3.71 -1.42 5.85
C SER A 75 -4.40 -2.43 4.93
N HIS A 76 -5.64 -2.14 4.48
CA HIS A 76 -6.34 -2.92 3.48
C HIS A 76 -5.71 -2.81 2.08
N MET A 77 -4.94 -1.74 1.81
CA MET A 77 -4.22 -1.57 0.55
C MET A 77 -3.12 -2.63 0.40
N GLY A 78 -2.82 -2.98 -0.85
CA GLY A 78 -1.72 -3.89 -1.15
C GLY A 78 -0.37 -3.19 -1.06
N GLN A 79 0.60 -3.84 -0.42
CA GLN A 79 1.98 -3.36 -0.31
C GLN A 79 2.92 -4.43 -0.87
N ALA A 80 3.89 -4.03 -1.67
CA ALA A 80 4.91 -4.94 -2.19
C ALA A 80 6.25 -4.23 -2.40
N GLN A 81 7.33 -5.00 -2.32
CA GLN A 81 8.65 -4.59 -2.78
C GLN A 81 8.97 -5.29 -4.10
N LEU A 82 9.55 -4.54 -5.01
CA LEU A 82 10.06 -5.04 -6.28
C LEU A 82 11.59 -4.95 -6.28
N PHE A 83 12.23 -6.09 -6.42
CA PHE A 83 13.69 -6.25 -6.44
C PHE A 83 14.16 -6.61 -7.86
N PRO A 84 15.30 -6.11 -8.33
CA PRO A 84 15.88 -6.63 -9.55
C PRO A 84 16.29 -8.10 -9.38
N GLU A 85 16.23 -8.89 -10.44
CA GLU A 85 16.71 -10.28 -10.42
C GLU A 85 18.23 -10.34 -10.22
N ASP A 86 18.97 -9.46 -10.89
CA ASP A 86 20.39 -9.22 -10.65
C ASP A 86 20.55 -8.09 -9.63
N PRO A 87 21.14 -8.35 -8.43
CA PRO A 87 21.28 -7.36 -7.37
C PRO A 87 22.06 -6.09 -7.76
N ASP A 88 22.91 -6.16 -8.77
CA ASP A 88 23.70 -5.03 -9.27
C ASP A 88 22.96 -4.17 -10.31
N SER A 89 21.76 -4.61 -10.73
CA SER A 89 20.90 -3.89 -11.67
C SER A 89 19.88 -2.99 -10.97
N ASP A 90 19.24 -2.09 -11.73
CA ASP A 90 18.14 -1.23 -11.27
C ASP A 90 16.81 -1.78 -11.79
N VAL A 91 15.81 -1.92 -10.91
CA VAL A 91 14.51 -2.43 -11.29
C VAL A 91 13.63 -1.37 -11.97
N ALA A 92 13.95 -0.07 -11.84
CA ALA A 92 13.13 1.01 -12.38
C ALA A 92 12.91 0.93 -13.91
N PRO A 93 13.94 0.62 -14.75
CA PRO A 93 13.73 0.51 -16.19
C PRO A 93 12.75 -0.59 -16.60
N VAL A 94 12.76 -1.74 -15.90
CA VAL A 94 11.85 -2.83 -16.25
C VAL A 94 10.42 -2.55 -15.75
N PHE A 95 10.27 -1.87 -14.62
CA PHE A 95 8.96 -1.49 -14.11
C PHE A 95 8.33 -0.32 -14.91
N GLU A 96 9.12 0.64 -15.38
CA GLU A 96 8.64 1.77 -16.21
C GLU A 96 7.93 1.30 -17.47
N ALA A 97 8.22 0.10 -17.97
CA ALA A 97 7.52 -0.47 -19.12
C ALA A 97 6.03 -0.81 -18.86
N LEU A 98 5.60 -0.86 -17.60
CA LEU A 98 4.21 -1.18 -17.20
C LEU A 98 3.39 0.07 -16.87
N VAL A 99 4.02 1.25 -16.78
CA VAL A 99 3.40 2.47 -16.31
C VAL A 99 3.79 3.67 -17.17
N PRO A 100 2.90 4.66 -17.38
CA PRO A 100 3.23 5.88 -18.13
C PRO A 100 4.11 6.86 -17.33
N GLY A 101 4.24 6.67 -16.02
CA GLY A 101 5.03 7.55 -15.15
C GLY A 101 6.53 7.30 -15.29
N GLY A 102 7.35 8.37 -15.32
CA GLY A 102 8.81 8.26 -15.35
C GLY A 102 9.38 7.73 -14.03
N ILE A 103 9.68 6.45 -13.95
CA ILE A 103 10.20 5.76 -12.75
C ILE A 103 11.73 5.82 -12.73
N ILE A 104 12.38 5.72 -13.89
CA ILE A 104 13.85 5.83 -14.04
C ILE A 104 14.35 7.15 -13.46
N SER A 105 13.61 8.25 -13.69
CA SER A 105 13.96 9.59 -13.22
C SER A 105 13.58 9.87 -11.76
N LEU A 106 12.94 8.93 -11.07
CA LEU A 106 12.51 9.08 -9.69
C LEU A 106 13.74 9.12 -8.77
N LYS A 107 13.83 10.18 -7.96
CA LYS A 107 14.92 10.34 -7.00
C LYS A 107 14.79 9.36 -5.85
N GLU A 108 15.89 9.11 -5.14
CA GLU A 108 15.91 8.36 -3.89
C GLU A 108 14.84 8.88 -2.93
N ARG A 109 14.02 7.99 -2.35
CA ARG A 109 12.86 8.26 -1.50
C ARG A 109 11.76 9.10 -2.16
N GLY A 110 11.87 9.35 -3.48
CA GLY A 110 10.81 10.01 -4.25
C GLY A 110 9.62 9.08 -4.46
N ILE A 111 8.42 9.67 -4.47
CA ILE A 111 7.15 8.96 -4.70
C ILE A 111 6.56 9.41 -6.02
N ARG A 112 6.02 8.48 -6.80
CA ARG A 112 5.28 8.72 -8.03
C ARG A 112 3.92 8.05 -7.97
N TYR A 113 2.86 8.86 -8.13
CA TYR A 113 1.53 8.33 -8.48
C TYR A 113 1.49 8.07 -9.99
N THR A 114 1.06 6.89 -10.39
CA THR A 114 0.98 6.47 -11.79
C THR A 114 -0.11 5.41 -11.96
N GLN A 115 -0.29 4.87 -13.17
CA GLN A 115 -1.27 3.84 -13.50
C GLN A 115 -0.58 2.59 -14.03
N LEU A 116 -1.09 1.41 -13.68
CA LEU A 116 -0.80 0.18 -14.42
C LEU A 116 -1.59 0.20 -15.72
N THR A 117 -0.94 -0.11 -16.84
CA THR A 117 -1.58 -0.13 -18.15
C THR A 117 -1.42 -1.49 -18.83
N ASN A 118 -2.42 -1.88 -19.61
CA ASN A 118 -2.31 -3.03 -20.51
C ASN A 118 -1.60 -2.66 -21.82
N GLN A 119 -1.41 -3.66 -22.68
CA GLN A 119 -0.70 -3.46 -23.98
C GLN A 119 -1.44 -2.54 -24.95
N ASP A 120 -2.75 -2.36 -24.78
CA ASP A 120 -3.59 -1.48 -25.59
C ASP A 120 -3.64 -0.05 -25.04
N GLY A 121 -2.90 0.23 -23.94
CA GLY A 121 -2.89 1.52 -23.25
C GLY A 121 -4.09 1.76 -22.34
N GLY A 122 -4.93 0.72 -22.11
CA GLY A 122 -6.02 0.77 -21.14
C GLY A 122 -5.49 0.77 -19.70
N ILE A 123 -6.11 1.56 -18.83
CA ILE A 123 -5.77 1.61 -17.40
C ILE A 123 -6.33 0.36 -16.71
N LEU A 124 -5.48 -0.38 -16.01
CA LEU A 124 -5.85 -1.52 -15.15
C LEU A 124 -6.19 -1.03 -13.74
N ASP A 125 -5.27 -0.27 -13.12
CA ASP A 125 -5.45 0.37 -11.82
C ASP A 125 -4.46 1.54 -11.68
N ASP A 126 -4.55 2.29 -10.58
CA ASP A 126 -3.58 3.31 -10.19
C ASP A 126 -2.79 2.87 -8.95
N LEU A 127 -1.56 3.37 -8.84
CA LEU A 127 -0.68 2.98 -7.74
C LEU A 127 0.32 4.08 -7.37
N MET A 128 0.91 3.93 -6.18
CA MET A 128 2.06 4.72 -5.76
C MET A 128 3.34 3.89 -5.83
N VAL A 129 4.39 4.48 -6.36
CA VAL A 129 5.73 3.89 -6.50
C VAL A 129 6.72 4.74 -5.75
N THR A 130 7.44 4.16 -4.79
CA THR A 130 8.51 4.83 -4.05
C THR A 130 9.85 4.17 -4.37
N ARG A 131 10.89 4.98 -4.60
CA ARG A 131 12.24 4.47 -4.89
C ARG A 131 13.07 4.32 -3.62
N PHE A 132 13.71 3.15 -3.46
CA PHE A 132 14.72 2.86 -2.44
C PHE A 132 15.93 2.17 -3.08
N GLY A 133 16.97 2.95 -3.37
CA GLY A 133 18.14 2.45 -4.09
C GLY A 133 17.76 1.90 -5.47
N ASN A 134 18.08 0.64 -5.70
CA ASN A 134 17.76 -0.10 -6.92
C ASN A 134 16.43 -0.89 -6.83
N THR A 135 15.65 -0.70 -5.75
CA THR A 135 14.36 -1.36 -5.51
C THR A 135 13.21 -0.35 -5.54
N LEU A 136 11.97 -0.86 -5.71
CA LEU A 136 10.76 -0.05 -5.64
C LEU A 136 9.83 -0.60 -4.56
N TRP A 137 9.19 0.31 -3.83
CA TRP A 137 8.06 0.03 -2.94
C TRP A 137 6.78 0.43 -3.65
N LEU A 138 5.83 -0.50 -3.72
CA LEU A 138 4.55 -0.34 -4.40
C LEU A 138 3.41 -0.33 -3.39
N VAL A 139 2.45 0.59 -3.58
CA VAL A 139 1.17 0.57 -2.86
C VAL A 139 0.06 0.59 -3.90
N VAL A 140 -0.78 -0.45 -3.89
CA VAL A 140 -1.88 -0.66 -4.84
C VAL A 140 -3.24 -0.68 -4.13
N ASN A 141 -4.33 -0.46 -4.88
CA ASN A 141 -5.67 -0.40 -4.33
C ASN A 141 -6.14 -1.77 -3.80
N ALA A 142 -6.88 -1.74 -2.68
CA ALA A 142 -7.30 -2.95 -1.98
C ALA A 142 -8.13 -3.91 -2.83
N ALA A 143 -9.04 -3.38 -3.65
CA ALA A 143 -9.96 -4.19 -4.46
C ALA A 143 -9.25 -4.94 -5.59
N CYS A 144 -8.22 -4.34 -6.18
CA CYS A 144 -7.52 -4.87 -7.35
C CYS A 144 -6.17 -5.50 -7.01
N LYS A 145 -5.68 -5.41 -5.76
CA LYS A 145 -4.30 -5.77 -5.38
C LYS A 145 -3.83 -7.15 -5.84
N ASN A 146 -4.70 -8.15 -5.85
CA ASN A 146 -4.31 -9.49 -6.28
C ASN A 146 -4.06 -9.55 -7.80
N ASP A 147 -4.91 -8.89 -8.57
CA ASP A 147 -4.79 -8.81 -10.03
C ASP A 147 -3.59 -7.95 -10.43
N ASP A 148 -3.37 -6.83 -9.71
CA ASP A 148 -2.21 -5.96 -9.91
C ASP A 148 -0.90 -6.69 -9.66
N PHE A 149 -0.79 -7.38 -8.53
CA PHE A 149 0.41 -8.15 -8.20
C PHE A 149 0.65 -9.30 -9.18
N ALA A 150 -0.42 -9.97 -9.62
CA ALA A 150 -0.33 -11.00 -10.63
C ALA A 150 0.16 -10.43 -11.98
N HIS A 151 -0.41 -9.29 -12.41
CA HIS A 151 0.00 -8.60 -13.63
C HIS A 151 1.47 -8.17 -13.58
N ILE A 152 1.91 -7.55 -12.49
CA ILE A 152 3.30 -7.10 -12.29
C ILE A 152 4.24 -8.32 -12.31
N ALA A 153 3.95 -9.34 -11.51
CA ALA A 153 4.79 -10.53 -11.40
C ALA A 153 4.94 -11.25 -12.75
N GLN A 154 3.84 -11.44 -13.49
CA GLN A 154 3.86 -12.09 -14.81
C GLN A 154 4.62 -11.28 -15.85
N SER A 155 4.44 -9.95 -15.87
CA SER A 155 5.07 -9.06 -16.84
C SER A 155 6.59 -8.94 -16.62
N LEU A 156 7.07 -9.22 -15.42
CA LEU A 156 8.48 -9.05 -15.03
C LEU A 156 9.22 -10.37 -14.75
N VAL A 157 8.65 -11.50 -15.17
CA VAL A 157 9.31 -12.82 -15.04
C VAL A 157 10.74 -12.78 -15.57
N GLY A 158 11.71 -13.25 -14.76
CA GLY A 158 13.13 -13.30 -15.10
C GLY A 158 13.83 -11.93 -15.18
N LYS A 159 13.15 -10.84 -14.78
CA LYS A 159 13.72 -9.49 -14.75
C LYS A 159 13.66 -8.88 -13.35
N ALA A 160 12.61 -9.19 -12.59
CA ALA A 160 12.40 -8.70 -11.24
C ALA A 160 11.60 -9.69 -10.41
N ARG A 161 11.80 -9.64 -9.08
CA ARG A 161 11.08 -10.43 -8.09
C ARG A 161 10.16 -9.51 -7.27
N LEU A 162 8.88 -9.85 -7.23
CA LEU A 162 7.89 -9.18 -6.40
C LEU A 162 7.77 -9.88 -5.04
N SER A 163 7.89 -9.14 -3.95
CA SER A 163 7.64 -9.61 -2.58
C SER A 163 6.45 -8.86 -1.99
N VAL A 164 5.36 -9.56 -1.73
CA VAL A 164 4.16 -8.97 -1.12
C VAL A 164 4.37 -8.83 0.38
N GLU A 165 4.07 -7.64 0.91
CA GLU A 165 4.27 -7.30 2.31
C GLU A 165 2.95 -7.30 3.07
N ASN A 166 2.94 -7.96 4.23
CA ASN A 166 1.81 -7.96 5.15
C ASN A 166 2.12 -7.08 6.37
N ARG A 167 1.91 -5.77 6.21
CA ARG A 167 2.17 -4.74 7.22
C ARG A 167 0.98 -3.83 7.40
N ALA A 168 0.85 -3.25 8.61
CA ALA A 168 -0.02 -2.10 8.79
C ALA A 168 0.51 -0.91 7.95
N LEU A 169 -0.41 -0.17 7.34
CA LEU A 169 -0.14 1.06 6.62
C LEU A 169 -1.02 2.16 7.19
N LEU A 170 -0.39 3.26 7.57
CA LEU A 170 -1.06 4.41 8.13
C LEU A 170 -0.89 5.62 7.21
N SER A 171 -1.95 6.40 7.07
CA SER A 171 -1.93 7.66 6.34
C SER A 171 -2.18 8.81 7.33
N LEU A 172 -1.18 9.67 7.54
CA LEU A 172 -1.29 10.88 8.33
C LEU A 172 -1.52 12.07 7.43
N GLN A 173 -2.68 12.74 7.58
CA GLN A 173 -3.15 13.79 6.68
C GLN A 173 -3.51 15.07 7.43
N GLY A 174 -3.49 16.20 6.72
CA GLY A 174 -3.91 17.51 7.24
C GLY A 174 -2.77 18.49 7.42
N PRO A 175 -3.08 19.80 7.65
CA PRO A 175 -2.08 20.87 7.73
C PRO A 175 -1.08 20.72 8.88
N LEU A 176 -1.43 19.99 9.95
CA LEU A 176 -0.54 19.74 11.09
C LEU A 176 0.12 18.34 11.04
N ALA A 177 -0.03 17.58 9.96
CA ALA A 177 0.52 16.23 9.84
C ALA A 177 2.05 16.19 10.04
N GLU A 178 2.78 17.13 9.43
CA GLU A 178 4.23 17.23 9.58
C GLU A 178 4.64 17.52 11.04
N ALA A 179 3.92 18.41 11.72
CA ALA A 179 4.22 18.73 13.12
C ALA A 179 4.00 17.50 14.03
N VAL A 180 2.93 16.75 13.83
CA VAL A 180 2.66 15.50 14.55
C VAL A 180 3.75 14.45 14.26
N LEU A 181 4.16 14.32 12.99
CA LEU A 181 5.21 13.37 12.62
C LEU A 181 6.55 13.72 13.28
N LYS A 182 6.94 15.00 13.28
CA LYS A 182 8.17 15.47 13.92
C LYS A 182 8.20 15.22 15.43
N GLU A 183 7.05 15.33 16.09
CA GLU A 183 6.94 15.10 17.54
C GLU A 183 7.12 13.62 17.89
N HIS A 184 6.50 12.70 17.12
CA HIS A 184 6.46 11.28 17.45
C HIS A 184 7.53 10.45 16.75
N LEU A 185 7.98 10.87 15.57
CA LEU A 185 8.99 10.19 14.75
C LEU A 185 9.98 11.21 14.14
N PRO A 186 10.82 11.86 14.96
CA PRO A 186 11.73 12.91 14.48
C PRO A 186 12.60 12.46 13.30
N ALA A 187 13.08 11.22 13.31
CA ALA A 187 13.93 10.67 12.25
C ALA A 187 13.21 10.46 10.90
N ALA A 188 11.88 10.53 10.85
CA ALA A 188 11.10 10.39 9.62
C ALA A 188 10.68 11.76 9.03
N ALA A 189 11.04 12.88 9.70
CA ALA A 189 10.64 14.22 9.32
C ALA A 189 11.78 15.03 8.64
N ASP A 190 12.96 14.44 8.50
CA ASP A 190 14.12 14.93 7.74
C ASP A 190 14.09 14.24 6.35
#